data_136ba4863925bb11dc44b2a1722a247a
#
_entry.id   136ba4863925bb11dc44b2a1722a247a
#
_cell.length_a   1.000
_cell.length_b   1.000
_cell.length_c   1.000
_cell.angle_alpha   90.00
_cell.angle_beta   90.00
_cell.angle_gamma   90.00
#
_symmetry.space_group_name_H-M   'P 1'
#
loop_
_entity.id
_entity.type
_entity.pdbx_description
1 polymer ?
#
loop_
_entity_poly.entity_id
_entity_poly.type
_entity_poly.pdbx_seq_one_letter_code
_entity_poly.pdbx_strand_id
1 'polypeptide(L)'
;MAAVHSTGGRAAENRVALKGHDFSRAAKTPIGRAALAAEGMRVLKDTFPQGLKPIRFYSAAGGTAKAVPFQSAAVLVALCALALLTGCKPVGPNYSRPGYQAPALYKETGASSVIVPPPNPAGGAWTAANPSDGMLKGKWWEIYGDHELDALEDRIDTTNVQLRQALETYLAARDEVSAARANLYPTLAAGPSITHEKTSANRPLSSSASPTSYNDLVLEGEASWEPDFWGRIRRSVEAAHATAQASAAEMANVSLSLHAEMASDYFSLRGLDAQAQLLKDTVADLEGQLNLTERLFKGGLDTQAAVAEAQTQLETVRAQLVDVGVARAEFEHAIGTIANYDISTFGIPPAPLEGPLPKVPLGVPSQLLERRPDIAAAERQADAANAQIGIAVSAFYPTITLGATGGFESTNPGTWIQGPSSLWSLGAQATELLFDAGQRHALTDQARHTYEAQADAYRNTVFSAFQDVEDQLSTLRILEAEAGVEQQAVAAAQNSFNISDASYKGGVTSYLQVLTAETALLQNQSTAIGIESRRFVASVGLVRALGGGWDATQLPK
;
A
#
# COMPACT_ATOMS: atom_id res chain seq x y z
N MET A 1 33.38 -49.75 18.78
CA MET A 1 33.18 -51.21 18.62
C MET A 1 31.69 -51.47 18.63
N ALA A 2 31.25 -52.16 17.57
CA ALA A 2 29.98 -52.86 17.34
C ALA A 2 28.68 -52.03 17.35
N ALA A 3 28.07 -51.74 16.24
CA ALA A 3 27.42 -52.57 15.21
C ALA A 3 25.93 -52.83 15.51
N VAL A 4 25.07 -52.17 14.75
CA VAL A 4 24.00 -52.67 13.86
C VAL A 4 22.83 -53.42 14.52
N HIS A 5 21.61 -52.96 14.37
CA HIS A 5 20.60 -53.65 13.56
C HIS A 5 19.39 -52.75 13.21
N SER A 6 19.07 -52.77 11.96
CA SER A 6 17.93 -52.20 11.25
C SER A 6 16.65 -52.99 11.52
N THR A 7 15.51 -52.35 11.60
CA THR A 7 14.24 -52.93 11.13
C THR A 7 13.37 -51.83 10.54
N GLY A 8 13.01 -52.02 9.28
CA GLY A 8 12.16 -51.14 8.51
C GLY A 8 10.70 -51.26 8.89
N GLY A 9 10.03 -50.12 8.87
CA GLY A 9 8.59 -50.00 8.94
C GLY A 9 8.08 -49.20 7.71
N ARG A 10 7.38 -49.88 6.80
CA ARG A 10 6.69 -49.34 5.63
C ARG A 10 5.62 -48.35 6.07
N ALA A 11 5.76 -47.12 5.69
CA ALA A 11 4.64 -46.17 5.68
C ALA A 11 3.90 -46.30 4.34
N ALA A 12 2.59 -46.59 4.42
CA ALA A 12 1.69 -46.73 3.29
C ALA A 12 1.41 -45.38 2.64
N GLU A 13 1.70 -45.25 1.36
CA GLU A 13 1.22 -44.17 0.49
C GLU A 13 -0.28 -44.31 0.26
N ASN A 14 -1.06 -43.42 0.84
CA ASN A 14 -2.45 -43.20 0.44
C ASN A 14 -2.48 -42.24 -0.76
N ARG A 15 -2.41 -42.78 -1.97
CA ARG A 15 -2.79 -42.07 -3.19
C ARG A 15 -4.31 -42.02 -3.28
N VAL A 16 -4.88 -40.83 -3.03
CA VAL A 16 -6.25 -40.54 -3.41
C VAL A 16 -6.28 -40.27 -4.91
N ALA A 17 -6.81 -41.21 -5.67
CA ALA A 17 -7.06 -41.08 -7.10
C ALA A 17 -8.23 -40.13 -7.31
N LEU A 18 -7.98 -38.92 -7.82
CA LEU A 18 -9.01 -38.07 -8.39
C LEU A 18 -9.43 -38.63 -9.75
N LYS A 19 -10.65 -39.14 -9.82
CA LYS A 19 -11.32 -39.57 -11.05
C LYS A 19 -11.43 -38.39 -12.02
N GLY A 20 -10.81 -38.53 -13.20
CA GLY A 20 -11.03 -37.64 -14.33
C GLY A 20 -12.47 -37.71 -14.78
N HIS A 21 -13.13 -36.57 -14.86
CA HIS A 21 -14.36 -36.41 -15.61
C HIS A 21 -13.98 -35.98 -17.04
N ASP A 22 -14.27 -36.89 -17.97
CA ASP A 22 -14.34 -36.66 -19.41
C ASP A 22 -15.31 -35.50 -19.72
N PHE A 23 -14.76 -34.39 -20.22
CA PHE A 23 -15.50 -33.38 -20.98
C PHE A 23 -15.11 -33.46 -22.47
N SER A 24 -15.54 -34.57 -23.09
CA SER A 24 -15.52 -34.71 -24.55
C SER A 24 -16.94 -35.06 -25.00
N ARG A 25 -17.75 -34.03 -25.25
CA ARG A 25 -18.86 -34.00 -26.24
C ARG A 25 -19.80 -32.83 -25.96
N ALA A 26 -19.56 -31.70 -26.61
CA ALA A 26 -20.65 -30.79 -26.99
C ALA A 26 -20.26 -30.10 -28.31
N ALA A 27 -20.91 -30.60 -29.35
CA ALA A 27 -21.44 -29.90 -30.51
C ALA A 27 -20.57 -28.85 -31.24
N LYS A 28 -20.06 -29.30 -32.38
CA LYS A 28 -19.79 -28.47 -33.56
C LYS A 28 -21.03 -27.72 -33.99
N THR A 29 -21.02 -26.41 -33.86
CA THR A 29 -21.85 -25.53 -34.71
C THR A 29 -20.92 -24.40 -35.21
N PRO A 30 -20.78 -24.20 -36.51
CA PRO A 30 -19.94 -23.15 -37.06
C PRO A 30 -20.76 -21.86 -37.08
N ILE A 31 -20.62 -20.99 -36.10
CA ILE A 31 -21.15 -19.62 -36.15
C ILE A 31 -20.04 -18.73 -36.73
N GLY A 32 -20.41 -18.18 -37.86
CA GLY A 32 -19.70 -17.38 -38.83
C GLY A 32 -18.60 -16.43 -38.37
N ARG A 33 -17.40 -16.71 -38.78
CA ARG A 33 -16.26 -15.78 -38.85
C ARG A 33 -16.48 -14.53 -39.74
N ALA A 34 -17.67 -14.37 -40.32
CA ALA A 34 -18.00 -13.26 -41.23
C ALA A 34 -18.68 -12.05 -40.53
N ALA A 35 -19.19 -12.18 -39.30
CA ALA A 35 -19.90 -11.09 -38.62
C ALA A 35 -18.98 -10.16 -37.82
N LEU A 36 -17.82 -10.64 -37.32
CA LEU A 36 -16.88 -9.84 -36.54
C LEU A 36 -15.93 -8.97 -37.39
N ALA A 37 -15.79 -9.29 -38.69
CA ALA A 37 -15.01 -8.45 -39.62
C ALA A 37 -15.79 -7.24 -40.12
N ALA A 38 -17.12 -7.24 -40.05
CA ALA A 38 -17.96 -6.14 -40.54
C ALA A 38 -18.19 -5.02 -39.50
N GLU A 39 -18.11 -5.32 -38.20
CA GLU A 39 -18.22 -4.30 -37.14
C GLU A 39 -16.93 -3.55 -36.90
N GLY A 40 -15.76 -4.19 -37.02
CA GLY A 40 -14.46 -3.53 -36.94
C GLY A 40 -14.17 -2.52 -38.06
N MET A 41 -14.88 -2.63 -39.21
CA MET A 41 -14.70 -1.74 -40.36
C MET A 41 -15.60 -0.51 -40.34
N ARG A 42 -16.60 -0.45 -39.46
CA ARG A 42 -17.50 0.71 -39.32
C ARG A 42 -16.98 1.82 -38.40
N VAL A 43 -16.11 1.50 -37.46
CA VAL A 43 -15.55 2.50 -36.51
C VAL A 43 -14.39 3.30 -37.10
N LEU A 44 -13.77 2.83 -38.19
CA LEU A 44 -12.64 3.51 -38.86
C LEU A 44 -13.04 4.48 -39.99
N LYS A 45 -14.34 4.68 -40.25
CA LYS A 45 -14.79 5.59 -41.34
C LYS A 45 -15.05 7.03 -40.93
N ASP A 46 -15.15 7.34 -39.64
CA ASP A 46 -15.63 8.68 -39.22
C ASP A 46 -14.54 9.62 -38.65
N THR A 47 -13.25 9.29 -38.80
CA THR A 47 -12.16 10.11 -38.21
C THR A 47 -11.08 10.61 -39.19
N PHE A 48 -11.29 10.50 -40.50
CA PHE A 48 -10.38 11.16 -41.45
C PHE A 48 -11.08 12.33 -42.17
N PRO A 49 -10.57 13.56 -42.07
CA PRO A 49 -11.09 14.66 -42.86
C PRO A 49 -10.77 14.40 -44.33
N GLN A 50 -11.83 14.22 -45.13
CA GLN A 50 -11.74 14.17 -46.59
C GLN A 50 -11.30 15.56 -47.12
N GLY A 51 -10.08 15.66 -47.62
CA GLY A 51 -9.64 16.92 -48.23
C GLY A 51 -8.20 17.01 -48.70
N LEU A 52 -7.47 15.91 -48.83
CA LEU A 52 -6.16 15.98 -49.49
C LEU A 52 -6.24 15.41 -50.90
N LYS A 53 -6.22 16.31 -51.90
CA LYS A 53 -6.06 15.96 -53.31
C LYS A 53 -4.66 15.38 -53.53
N PRO A 54 -4.49 14.32 -54.37
CA PRO A 54 -3.17 13.74 -54.64
C PRO A 54 -2.29 14.80 -55.35
N ILE A 55 -1.11 15.03 -54.79
CA ILE A 55 -0.07 15.86 -55.39
C ILE A 55 0.46 15.10 -56.62
N ARG A 56 0.15 15.59 -57.81
CA ARG A 56 0.77 15.09 -59.05
C ARG A 56 2.19 15.63 -59.14
N PHE A 57 3.17 14.76 -59.07
CA PHE A 57 4.54 15.08 -59.43
C PHE A 57 4.62 15.24 -60.96
N TYR A 58 4.82 16.47 -61.44
CA TYR A 58 5.23 16.73 -62.81
C TYR A 58 6.74 16.57 -62.89
N SER A 59 7.21 15.60 -63.65
CA SER A 59 8.61 15.54 -64.10
C SER A 59 8.81 16.62 -65.17
N ALA A 60 9.44 17.73 -64.84
CA ALA A 60 9.95 18.68 -65.79
C ALA A 60 11.43 18.35 -66.08
N ALA A 61 11.70 17.74 -67.20
CA ALA A 61 13.05 17.62 -67.76
C ALA A 61 13.48 19.02 -68.28
N GLY A 62 14.66 19.48 -67.85
CA GLY A 62 15.41 20.53 -68.51
C GLY A 62 15.18 21.95 -67.98
N GLY A 63 15.98 22.40 -67.02
CA GLY A 63 16.08 23.77 -66.61
C GLY A 63 17.20 23.97 -65.61
N THR A 64 18.17 24.79 -65.93
CA THR A 64 19.33 25.18 -65.12
C THR A 64 18.93 25.49 -63.66
N ALA A 65 19.52 24.79 -62.70
CA ALA A 65 19.33 25.01 -61.29
C ALA A 65 19.80 26.44 -60.92
N LYS A 66 18.86 27.36 -60.75
CA LYS A 66 19.13 28.63 -60.06
C LYS A 66 19.25 28.33 -58.55
N ALA A 67 20.39 28.66 -57.98
CA ALA A 67 20.59 28.59 -56.53
C ALA A 67 19.44 29.33 -55.81
N VAL A 68 18.70 28.60 -54.98
CA VAL A 68 17.65 29.15 -54.13
C VAL A 68 18.33 30.01 -53.07
N PRO A 69 17.98 31.30 -52.90
CA PRO A 69 18.68 32.18 -52.00
C PRO A 69 18.51 31.71 -50.55
N PHE A 70 19.57 31.86 -49.77
CA PHE A 70 19.73 31.46 -48.36
C PHE A 70 18.60 31.94 -47.41
N GLN A 71 17.77 32.88 -47.86
CA GLN A 71 16.61 33.40 -47.11
C GLN A 71 15.45 32.42 -46.95
N SER A 72 15.30 31.44 -47.85
CA SER A 72 14.24 30.41 -47.74
C SER A 72 14.55 29.33 -46.71
N ALA A 73 15.82 29.06 -46.47
CA ALA A 73 16.24 28.14 -45.42
C ALA A 73 15.99 28.72 -44.00
N ALA A 74 16.23 30.02 -43.84
CA ALA A 74 15.96 30.71 -42.56
C ALA A 74 14.45 30.78 -42.25
N VAL A 75 13.58 30.94 -43.28
CA VAL A 75 12.12 30.92 -43.11
C VAL A 75 11.61 29.50 -42.79
N LEU A 76 12.18 28.46 -43.38
CA LEU A 76 11.88 27.06 -43.06
C LEU A 76 12.34 26.72 -41.63
N VAL A 77 13.53 27.14 -41.20
CA VAL A 77 14.03 26.97 -39.84
C VAL A 77 13.15 27.76 -38.84
N ALA A 78 12.73 28.97 -39.18
CA ALA A 78 11.85 29.77 -38.33
C ALA A 78 10.42 29.17 -38.24
N LEU A 79 9.88 28.63 -39.33
CA LEU A 79 8.60 27.91 -39.33
C LEU A 79 8.67 26.59 -38.56
N CYS A 80 9.78 25.84 -38.66
CA CYS A 80 10.03 24.66 -37.83
C CYS A 80 10.20 25.06 -36.36
N ALA A 81 10.92 26.13 -36.04
CA ALA A 81 11.06 26.65 -34.69
C ALA A 81 9.72 27.14 -34.11
N LEU A 82 8.87 27.77 -34.92
CA LEU A 82 7.53 28.21 -34.51
C LEU A 82 6.59 27.01 -34.28
N ALA A 83 6.67 25.96 -35.10
CA ALA A 83 5.93 24.71 -34.91
C ALA A 83 6.41 23.95 -33.65
N LEU A 84 7.67 24.12 -33.25
CA LEU A 84 8.25 23.56 -32.01
C LEU A 84 7.79 24.30 -30.74
N LEU A 85 7.35 25.57 -30.88
CA LEU A 85 6.85 26.40 -29.78
C LEU A 85 5.37 26.13 -29.43
N THR A 86 4.59 25.53 -30.33
CA THR A 86 3.25 25.01 -30.02
C THR A 86 3.43 23.66 -29.33
N GLY A 87 3.55 23.66 -27.99
CA GLY A 87 3.82 22.50 -27.19
C GLY A 87 3.00 21.29 -27.60
N CYS A 88 3.63 20.29 -28.22
CA CYS A 88 3.00 19.03 -28.58
C CYS A 88 2.45 18.38 -27.31
N LYS A 89 1.14 18.12 -27.26
CA LYS A 89 0.57 17.36 -26.14
C LYS A 89 1.16 15.95 -26.14
N PRO A 90 1.52 15.41 -24.97
CA PRO A 90 1.94 14.02 -24.85
C PRO A 90 0.89 13.08 -25.44
N VAL A 91 1.33 12.05 -26.15
CA VAL A 91 0.43 11.01 -26.66
C VAL A 91 -0.10 10.12 -25.54
N GLY A 92 -1.19 9.41 -25.82
CA GLY A 92 -1.86 8.53 -24.85
C GLY A 92 -2.96 9.24 -24.05
N PRO A 93 -3.69 8.50 -23.23
CA PRO A 93 -4.77 9.02 -22.41
C PRO A 93 -4.24 9.89 -21.27
N ASN A 94 -4.98 10.95 -20.93
CA ASN A 94 -4.75 11.65 -19.68
C ASN A 94 -5.45 10.90 -18.55
N TYR A 95 -4.83 10.88 -17.37
CA TYR A 95 -5.42 10.25 -16.22
C TYR A 95 -6.74 10.90 -15.82
N SER A 96 -7.70 10.09 -15.48
CA SER A 96 -8.91 10.48 -14.77
C SER A 96 -9.18 9.44 -13.68
N ARG A 97 -9.46 9.92 -12.47
CA ARG A 97 -9.74 9.05 -11.32
C ARG A 97 -10.84 8.03 -11.67
N PRO A 98 -10.65 6.72 -11.45
CA PRO A 98 -11.69 5.73 -11.65
C PRO A 98 -12.92 6.07 -10.81
N GLY A 99 -14.09 6.09 -11.45
CA GLY A 99 -15.34 6.47 -10.78
C GLY A 99 -15.73 5.50 -9.67
N TYR A 100 -16.10 6.03 -8.50
CA TYR A 100 -16.74 5.34 -7.40
C TYR A 100 -17.81 6.23 -6.76
N GLN A 101 -19.00 5.69 -6.49
CA GLN A 101 -20.04 6.39 -5.77
C GLN A 101 -20.03 5.95 -4.31
N ALA A 102 -19.55 6.82 -3.42
CA ALA A 102 -19.61 6.57 -1.98
C ALA A 102 -21.08 6.55 -1.50
N PRO A 103 -21.43 5.69 -0.53
CA PRO A 103 -22.74 5.72 0.10
C PRO A 103 -22.94 7.07 0.80
N ALA A 104 -24.21 7.51 0.92
CA ALA A 104 -24.52 8.78 1.55
C ALA A 104 -24.27 8.76 3.07
N LEU A 105 -24.45 7.60 3.71
CA LEU A 105 -24.31 7.39 5.16
C LEU A 105 -23.75 6.00 5.44
N TYR A 106 -23.11 5.82 6.58
CA TYR A 106 -22.75 4.50 7.09
C TYR A 106 -24.00 3.78 7.59
N LYS A 107 -24.15 2.50 7.24
CA LYS A 107 -25.30 1.66 7.61
C LYS A 107 -25.45 1.53 9.13
N GLU A 108 -24.34 1.33 9.82
CA GLU A 108 -24.32 1.00 11.26
C GLU A 108 -24.49 2.22 12.17
N THR A 109 -24.52 3.45 11.63
CA THR A 109 -24.81 4.66 12.42
C THR A 109 -26.27 4.78 12.90
N GLY A 110 -27.11 3.79 12.58
CA GLY A 110 -28.52 3.74 13.03
C GLY A 110 -29.43 4.75 12.35
N ALA A 111 -29.00 5.36 11.26
CA ALA A 111 -29.79 6.30 10.50
C ALA A 111 -30.90 5.57 9.70
N SER A 112 -31.95 5.17 10.39
CA SER A 112 -33.29 4.93 9.77
C SER A 112 -33.91 6.22 9.21
N SER A 113 -33.23 7.35 9.33
CA SER A 113 -33.61 8.62 8.74
C SER A 113 -32.62 8.99 7.66
N VAL A 114 -32.90 8.59 6.44
CA VAL A 114 -32.38 9.25 5.25
C VAL A 114 -32.81 10.70 5.35
N ILE A 115 -31.96 11.56 5.91
CA ILE A 115 -32.05 12.99 5.66
C ILE A 115 -31.55 13.14 4.23
N VAL A 116 -32.45 12.90 3.26
CA VAL A 116 -32.28 13.41 1.91
C VAL A 116 -32.23 14.93 2.09
N PRO A 117 -31.10 15.60 1.82
CA PRO A 117 -31.09 17.06 1.86
C PRO A 117 -32.23 17.51 0.94
N PRO A 118 -33.10 18.43 1.35
CA PRO A 118 -34.15 18.91 0.48
C PRO A 118 -33.49 19.43 -0.80
N PRO A 119 -34.06 19.16 -1.99
CA PRO A 119 -33.55 19.72 -3.22
C PRO A 119 -33.49 21.24 -3.04
N ASN A 120 -32.29 21.80 -3.22
CA ASN A 120 -32.04 23.23 -3.01
C ASN A 120 -32.95 24.06 -3.95
N PRO A 121 -33.95 24.78 -3.45
CA PRO A 121 -34.88 25.53 -4.30
C PRO A 121 -34.33 26.86 -4.80
N ALA A 122 -33.11 27.24 -4.45
CA ALA A 122 -32.48 28.47 -4.88
C ALA A 122 -31.04 28.19 -5.27
N GLY A 123 -30.71 28.34 -6.56
CA GLY A 123 -29.42 28.12 -7.20
C GLY A 123 -28.24 28.91 -6.60
N GLY A 124 -27.94 28.69 -5.35
CA GLY A 124 -26.70 29.11 -4.71
C GLY A 124 -25.58 28.15 -5.06
N ALA A 125 -24.44 28.71 -5.44
CA ALA A 125 -23.23 27.92 -5.66
C ALA A 125 -22.92 27.07 -4.42
N TRP A 126 -22.79 25.74 -4.60
CA TRP A 126 -22.32 24.83 -3.57
C TRP A 126 -20.88 25.25 -3.23
N THR A 127 -20.67 25.85 -2.08
CA THR A 127 -19.34 25.91 -1.46
C THR A 127 -19.09 24.55 -0.82
N ALA A 128 -17.98 23.94 -1.18
CA ALA A 128 -17.54 22.72 -0.51
C ALA A 128 -17.54 23.00 1.00
N ALA A 129 -18.37 22.28 1.75
CA ALA A 129 -18.28 22.27 3.19
C ALA A 129 -16.88 21.76 3.52
N ASN A 130 -16.10 22.53 4.28
CA ASN A 130 -14.80 22.11 4.78
C ASN A 130 -14.99 21.71 6.26
N PRO A 131 -15.48 20.48 6.54
CA PRO A 131 -15.80 20.05 7.90
C PRO A 131 -14.56 19.55 8.63
N SER A 132 -13.47 20.34 8.60
CA SER A 132 -12.19 19.94 9.20
C SER A 132 -12.11 20.21 10.71
N ASP A 133 -13.10 20.89 11.30
CA ASP A 133 -13.03 21.32 12.70
C ASP A 133 -13.28 20.20 13.74
N GLY A 134 -13.84 19.06 13.31
CA GLY A 134 -14.04 17.88 14.16
C GLY A 134 -13.12 16.71 13.82
N MET A 135 -12.10 16.92 12.98
CA MET A 135 -11.18 15.85 12.57
C MET A 135 -10.08 15.66 13.62
N LEU A 136 -9.80 14.39 13.90
CA LEU A 136 -8.54 14.00 14.55
C LEU A 136 -7.40 14.41 13.60
N LYS A 137 -6.49 15.25 14.07
CA LYS A 137 -5.31 15.69 13.31
C LYS A 137 -4.06 15.34 14.09
N GLY A 138 -3.09 14.77 13.41
CA GLY A 138 -1.80 14.42 14.02
C GLY A 138 -1.91 13.27 15.01
N LYS A 139 -1.58 13.51 16.26
CA LYS A 139 -1.52 12.51 17.34
C LYS A 139 -2.93 12.10 17.81
N TRP A 140 -3.62 11.31 17.01
CA TRP A 140 -5.00 10.88 17.27
C TRP A 140 -5.15 10.06 18.56
N TRP A 141 -4.09 9.42 19.05
CA TRP A 141 -4.08 8.61 20.28
C TRP A 141 -4.22 9.43 21.56
N GLU A 142 -3.90 10.73 21.53
CA GLU A 142 -4.10 11.64 22.68
C GLU A 142 -5.56 11.73 23.14
N ILE A 143 -6.54 11.31 22.29
CA ILE A 143 -7.97 11.26 22.70
C ILE A 143 -8.22 10.30 23.86
N TYR A 144 -7.36 9.32 24.09
CA TYR A 144 -7.48 8.34 25.18
C TYR A 144 -6.98 8.91 26.51
N GLY A 145 -6.19 9.99 26.51
CA GLY A 145 -5.69 10.67 27.69
C GLY A 145 -4.72 9.85 28.54
N ASP A 146 -4.03 8.90 27.93
CA ASP A 146 -3.06 8.01 28.58
C ASP A 146 -1.63 8.43 28.22
N HIS A 147 -0.91 8.99 29.20
CA HIS A 147 0.45 9.50 28.99
C HIS A 147 1.50 8.40 28.69
N GLU A 148 1.26 7.17 29.14
CA GLU A 148 2.18 6.08 28.84
C GLU A 148 2.01 5.63 27.40
N LEU A 149 0.76 5.55 26.91
CA LEU A 149 0.46 5.33 25.51
C LEU A 149 1.08 6.46 24.66
N ASP A 150 0.87 7.73 25.02
CA ASP A 150 1.43 8.87 24.27
C ASP A 150 2.95 8.76 24.12
N ALA A 151 3.66 8.37 25.19
CA ALA A 151 5.11 8.23 25.15
C ALA A 151 5.60 7.06 24.27
N LEU A 152 4.84 5.96 24.22
CA LEU A 152 5.14 4.81 23.37
C LEU A 152 4.90 5.14 21.91
N GLU A 153 3.80 5.83 21.60
CA GLU A 153 3.42 6.28 20.27
C GLU A 153 4.42 7.28 19.68
N ASP A 154 4.82 8.29 20.46
CA ASP A 154 5.83 9.29 20.04
C ASP A 154 7.18 8.65 19.70
N ARG A 155 7.48 7.51 20.29
CA ARG A 155 8.71 6.79 20.02
C ARG A 155 8.71 6.10 18.66
N ILE A 156 7.55 5.66 18.15
CA ILE A 156 7.42 5.04 16.83
C ILE A 156 8.00 5.93 15.75
N ASP A 157 7.61 7.21 15.73
CA ASP A 157 8.05 8.18 14.71
C ASP A 157 9.57 8.35 14.64
N THR A 158 10.26 8.14 15.76
CA THR A 158 11.68 8.41 15.86
C THR A 158 12.56 7.17 15.73
N THR A 159 12.07 5.99 16.11
CA THR A 159 12.92 4.81 16.26
C THR A 159 12.48 3.60 15.44
N ASN A 160 11.22 3.53 14.99
CA ASN A 160 10.71 2.32 14.34
C ASN A 160 11.41 2.05 13.01
N VAL A 161 11.90 0.82 12.83
CA VAL A 161 12.70 0.40 11.67
C VAL A 161 11.83 0.21 10.42
N GLN A 162 10.58 -0.24 10.58
CA GLN A 162 9.67 -0.42 9.45
C GLN A 162 9.24 0.94 8.86
N LEU A 163 8.98 1.93 9.73
CA LEU A 163 8.69 3.28 9.28
C LEU A 163 9.89 3.92 8.55
N ARG A 164 11.10 3.69 9.07
CA ARG A 164 12.35 4.12 8.38
C ARG A 164 12.53 3.42 7.05
N GLN A 165 12.25 2.12 6.95
CA GLN A 165 12.27 1.40 5.67
C GLN A 165 11.29 2.01 4.66
N ALA A 166 10.06 2.33 5.08
CA ALA A 166 9.07 2.97 4.23
C ALA A 166 9.53 4.36 3.75
N LEU A 167 10.17 5.14 4.64
CA LEU A 167 10.78 6.43 4.30
C LEU A 167 11.88 6.27 3.23
N GLU A 168 12.81 5.33 3.39
CA GLU A 168 13.89 5.11 2.41
C GLU A 168 13.31 4.64 1.06
N THR A 169 12.25 3.83 1.07
CA THR A 169 11.53 3.44 -0.16
C THR A 169 10.92 4.65 -0.86
N TYR A 170 10.30 5.56 -0.13
CA TYR A 170 9.79 6.82 -0.68
C TYR A 170 10.91 7.69 -1.25
N LEU A 171 12.03 7.84 -0.53
CA LEU A 171 13.18 8.63 -0.99
C LEU A 171 13.78 8.05 -2.28
N ALA A 172 13.90 6.73 -2.38
CA ALA A 172 14.33 6.06 -3.61
C ALA A 172 13.37 6.34 -4.79
N ALA A 173 12.06 6.27 -4.57
CA ALA A 173 11.07 6.59 -5.60
C ALA A 173 11.13 8.07 -6.03
N ARG A 174 11.41 8.98 -5.10
CA ARG A 174 11.63 10.41 -5.39
C ARG A 174 12.91 10.64 -6.24
N ASP A 175 13.96 9.91 -5.98
CA ASP A 175 15.20 10.00 -6.76
C ASP A 175 14.99 9.43 -8.18
N GLU A 176 14.13 8.43 -8.35
CA GLU A 176 13.71 7.92 -9.67
C GLU A 176 13.02 9.01 -10.51
N VAL A 177 12.22 9.90 -9.89
CA VAL A 177 11.66 11.07 -10.59
C VAL A 177 12.78 11.95 -11.16
N SER A 178 13.84 12.16 -10.40
CA SER A 178 14.99 12.97 -10.82
C SER A 178 15.75 12.29 -11.96
N ALA A 179 15.92 10.97 -11.90
CA ALA A 179 16.51 10.17 -12.96
C ALA A 179 15.66 10.20 -14.24
N ALA A 180 14.33 10.06 -14.12
CA ALA A 180 13.42 10.19 -15.27
C ALA A 180 13.48 11.58 -15.91
N ARG A 181 13.53 12.65 -15.11
CA ARG A 181 13.67 14.05 -15.59
C ARG A 181 15.00 14.31 -16.28
N ALA A 182 16.07 13.62 -15.89
CA ALA A 182 17.38 13.78 -16.54
C ALA A 182 17.33 13.46 -18.03
N ASN A 183 16.44 12.55 -18.47
CA ASN A 183 16.26 12.22 -19.87
C ASN A 183 15.66 13.37 -20.74
N LEU A 184 15.17 14.45 -20.12
CA LEU A 184 14.74 15.65 -20.84
C LEU A 184 15.95 16.49 -21.35
N TYR A 185 17.14 16.23 -20.85
CA TYR A 185 18.36 17.01 -21.13
C TYR A 185 19.37 16.19 -21.92
N PRO A 186 20.28 16.83 -22.67
CA PRO A 186 21.35 16.15 -23.36
C PRO A 186 22.27 15.37 -22.40
N THR A 187 22.72 14.20 -22.84
CA THR A 187 23.84 13.48 -22.22
C THR A 187 25.15 13.93 -22.86
N LEU A 188 26.19 14.09 -22.06
CA LEU A 188 27.53 14.43 -22.51
C LEU A 188 28.48 13.33 -22.05
N ALA A 189 29.18 12.74 -22.98
CA ALA A 189 30.24 11.76 -22.72
C ALA A 189 31.56 12.24 -23.34
N ALA A 190 32.68 11.91 -22.73
CA ALA A 190 33.99 12.16 -23.31
C ALA A 190 34.95 11.07 -22.86
N GLY A 191 35.83 10.66 -23.74
CA GLY A 191 36.82 9.65 -23.43
C GLY A 191 37.92 9.52 -24.49
N PRO A 192 39.16 9.18 -24.08
CA PRO A 192 40.20 8.75 -25.03
C PRO A 192 39.97 7.32 -25.44
N SER A 193 40.23 7.01 -26.73
CA SER A 193 40.33 5.68 -27.26
C SER A 193 41.65 5.54 -27.99
N ILE A 194 42.39 4.46 -27.74
CA ILE A 194 43.67 4.14 -28.40
C ILE A 194 43.53 2.73 -28.91
N THR A 195 43.45 2.59 -30.26
CA THR A 195 43.34 1.30 -30.93
C THR A 195 44.50 1.11 -31.87
N HIS A 196 44.89 -0.13 -32.06
CA HIS A 196 45.82 -0.53 -33.13
C HIS A 196 45.05 -1.41 -34.11
N GLU A 197 44.85 -0.89 -35.32
CA GLU A 197 44.00 -1.52 -36.30
C GLU A 197 44.79 -2.04 -37.48
N LYS A 198 44.34 -3.20 -38.02
CA LYS A 198 44.78 -3.69 -39.31
C LYS A 198 43.58 -3.79 -40.25
N THR A 199 43.59 -2.95 -41.27
CA THR A 199 42.53 -2.97 -42.28
C THR A 199 42.74 -4.07 -43.31
N SER A 200 41.64 -4.68 -43.80
CA SER A 200 41.69 -5.70 -44.86
C SER A 200 42.13 -5.09 -46.20
N ALA A 201 43.12 -5.70 -46.83
CA ALA A 201 43.53 -5.30 -48.18
C ALA A 201 42.45 -5.59 -49.25
N ASN A 202 41.51 -6.46 -48.95
CA ASN A 202 40.45 -6.87 -49.88
C ASN A 202 39.15 -6.07 -49.69
N ARG A 203 39.16 -4.98 -48.89
CA ARG A 203 37.98 -4.09 -48.73
C ARG A 203 37.80 -3.20 -49.98
N PRO A 204 36.59 -2.78 -50.34
CA PRO A 204 36.37 -1.77 -51.37
C PRO A 204 37.16 -0.48 -51.05
N LEU A 205 37.67 0.19 -52.11
CA LEU A 205 38.45 1.43 -52.03
C LEU A 205 39.81 1.30 -51.28
N SER A 206 40.32 0.11 -50.99
CA SER A 206 41.68 -0.07 -50.51
C SER A 206 42.68 0.27 -51.62
N SER A 207 43.72 1.05 -51.32
CA SER A 207 44.81 1.35 -52.23
C SER A 207 46.08 0.71 -51.70
N SER A 208 46.98 0.27 -52.60
CA SER A 208 48.28 -0.28 -52.23
C SER A 208 49.20 0.73 -51.51
N ALA A 209 48.83 2.02 -51.51
CA ALA A 209 49.55 3.08 -50.83
C ALA A 209 49.05 3.37 -49.40
N SER A 210 47.94 2.75 -48.97
CA SER A 210 47.40 2.92 -47.62
C SER A 210 48.05 1.96 -46.65
N PRO A 211 48.47 2.38 -45.46
CA PRO A 211 49.00 1.48 -44.46
C PRO A 211 47.95 0.44 -44.08
N THR A 212 48.35 -0.83 -44.02
CA THR A 212 47.46 -1.93 -43.63
C THR A 212 47.30 -2.04 -42.12
N SER A 213 48.17 -1.37 -41.36
CA SER A 213 48.15 -1.34 -39.92
C SER A 213 48.57 0.06 -39.43
N TYR A 214 47.77 0.63 -38.51
CA TYR A 214 48.04 1.96 -37.95
C TYR A 214 47.48 2.03 -36.53
N ASN A 215 48.01 3.01 -35.78
CA ASN A 215 47.39 3.41 -34.50
C ASN A 215 46.28 4.43 -34.79
N ASP A 216 45.19 4.31 -34.04
CA ASP A 216 44.13 5.29 -34.02
C ASP A 216 44.00 5.82 -32.59
N LEU A 217 44.30 7.10 -32.43
CA LEU A 217 44.23 7.82 -31.17
C LEU A 217 43.07 8.84 -31.28
N VAL A 218 42.00 8.55 -30.62
CA VAL A 218 40.80 9.41 -30.61
C VAL A 218 40.61 9.98 -29.21
N LEU A 219 40.41 11.28 -29.14
CA LEU A 219 39.89 11.97 -27.96
C LEU A 219 38.63 12.70 -28.39
N GLU A 220 37.49 12.12 -28.03
CA GLU A 220 36.20 12.60 -28.50
C GLU A 220 35.26 12.92 -27.35
N GLY A 221 34.52 14.01 -27.50
CA GLY A 221 33.33 14.32 -26.72
C GLY A 221 32.09 14.10 -27.56
N GLU A 222 31.11 13.43 -27.00
CA GLU A 222 29.83 13.15 -27.64
C GLU A 222 28.69 13.79 -26.82
N ALA A 223 27.79 14.49 -27.52
CA ALA A 223 26.51 14.93 -26.97
C ALA A 223 25.38 14.21 -27.67
N SER A 224 24.44 13.66 -26.94
CA SER A 224 23.24 13.02 -27.46
C SER A 224 22.00 13.52 -26.75
N TRP A 225 20.96 13.86 -27.50
CA TRP A 225 19.69 14.35 -26.96
C TRP A 225 18.51 13.89 -27.78
N GLU A 226 17.48 13.38 -27.08
CA GLU A 226 16.17 13.05 -27.65
C GLU A 226 15.15 14.15 -27.30
N PRO A 227 14.81 15.06 -28.25
CA PRO A 227 13.72 15.99 -28.07
C PRO A 227 12.38 15.24 -27.92
N ASP A 228 11.68 15.48 -26.82
CA ASP A 228 10.47 14.74 -26.48
C ASP A 228 9.22 15.26 -27.22
N PHE A 229 9.18 15.11 -28.54
CA PHE A 229 8.06 15.58 -29.36
C PHE A 229 6.74 14.87 -29.01
N TRP A 230 6.79 13.57 -28.78
CA TRP A 230 5.63 12.72 -28.58
C TRP A 230 5.25 12.57 -27.11
N GLY A 231 6.06 13.07 -26.21
CA GLY A 231 5.82 13.03 -24.78
C GLY A 231 6.20 11.72 -24.08
N ARG A 232 7.01 10.88 -24.70
CA ARG A 232 7.50 9.65 -24.09
C ARG A 232 8.20 9.90 -22.75
N ILE A 233 9.14 10.84 -22.74
CA ILE A 233 9.91 11.17 -21.54
C ILE A 233 9.02 11.88 -20.52
N ARG A 234 8.15 12.79 -20.94
CA ARG A 234 7.18 13.44 -20.03
C ARG A 234 6.22 12.44 -19.40
N ARG A 235 5.74 11.41 -20.14
CA ARG A 235 4.93 10.33 -19.58
C ARG A 235 5.75 9.44 -18.62
N SER A 236 7.04 9.23 -18.89
CA SER A 236 7.93 8.53 -17.96
C SER A 236 8.10 9.31 -16.65
N VAL A 237 8.27 10.63 -16.73
CA VAL A 237 8.33 11.50 -15.54
C VAL A 237 7.00 11.48 -14.78
N GLU A 238 5.87 11.54 -15.49
CA GLU A 238 4.52 11.45 -14.90
C GLU A 238 4.34 10.12 -14.15
N ALA A 239 4.72 8.99 -14.77
CA ALA A 239 4.67 7.68 -14.14
C ALA A 239 5.55 7.60 -12.88
N ALA A 240 6.79 8.06 -12.96
CA ALA A 240 7.71 8.08 -11.81
C ALA A 240 7.18 8.99 -10.70
N HIS A 241 6.61 10.15 -11.03
CA HIS A 241 6.02 11.06 -10.05
C HIS A 241 4.81 10.44 -9.34
N ALA A 242 3.90 9.80 -10.08
CA ALA A 242 2.77 9.09 -9.50
C ALA A 242 3.23 7.92 -8.61
N THR A 243 4.27 7.19 -9.00
CA THR A 243 4.89 6.13 -8.17
C THR A 243 5.49 6.71 -6.88
N ALA A 244 6.17 7.85 -6.94
CA ALA A 244 6.70 8.51 -5.74
C ALA A 244 5.58 8.98 -4.80
N GLN A 245 4.47 9.49 -5.34
CA GLN A 245 3.29 9.84 -4.54
C GLN A 245 2.63 8.60 -3.92
N ALA A 246 2.55 7.49 -4.66
CA ALA A 246 2.07 6.21 -4.12
C ALA A 246 2.94 5.72 -2.95
N SER A 247 4.28 5.81 -3.08
CA SER A 247 5.22 5.43 -2.01
C SER A 247 5.11 6.35 -0.79
N ALA A 248 4.84 7.65 -0.99
CA ALA A 248 4.60 8.57 0.12
C ALA A 248 3.30 8.24 0.87
N ALA A 249 2.25 7.91 0.14
CA ALA A 249 0.98 7.47 0.73
C ALA A 249 1.15 6.13 1.47
N GLU A 250 1.91 5.20 0.91
CA GLU A 250 2.20 3.91 1.56
C GLU A 250 3.03 4.09 2.85
N MET A 251 3.99 5.01 2.87
CA MET A 251 4.70 5.36 4.09
C MET A 251 3.74 5.87 5.18
N ALA A 252 2.76 6.71 4.80
CA ALA A 252 1.75 7.17 5.74
C ALA A 252 0.81 6.03 6.21
N ASN A 253 0.51 5.06 5.34
CA ASN A 253 -0.26 3.86 5.67
C ASN A 253 0.49 2.96 6.66
N VAL A 254 1.79 2.77 6.48
CA VAL A 254 2.65 2.04 7.42
C VAL A 254 2.66 2.74 8.78
N SER A 255 2.84 4.07 8.81
CA SER A 255 2.80 4.86 10.04
C SER A 255 1.46 4.68 10.77
N LEU A 256 0.33 4.89 10.08
CA LEU A 256 -1.01 4.72 10.64
C LEU A 256 -1.24 3.30 11.19
N SER A 257 -0.74 2.28 10.48
CA SER A 257 -0.89 0.89 10.90
C SER A 257 -0.09 0.58 12.16
N LEU A 258 1.15 1.06 12.25
CA LEU A 258 2.01 0.87 13.42
C LEU A 258 1.44 1.56 14.67
N HIS A 259 0.96 2.79 14.54
CA HIS A 259 0.29 3.50 15.63
C HIS A 259 -0.99 2.79 16.09
N ALA A 260 -1.80 2.29 15.14
CA ALA A 260 -3.01 1.55 15.48
C ALA A 260 -2.72 0.18 16.12
N GLU A 261 -1.67 -0.51 15.70
CA GLU A 261 -1.20 -1.76 16.29
C GLU A 261 -0.69 -1.52 17.72
N MET A 262 0.16 -0.51 17.92
CA MET A 262 0.65 -0.09 19.24
C MET A 262 -0.50 0.16 20.22
N ALA A 263 -1.47 1.00 19.85
CA ALA A 263 -2.61 1.31 20.71
C ALA A 263 -3.48 0.07 20.99
N SER A 264 -3.68 -0.80 19.98
CA SER A 264 -4.47 -2.03 20.15
C SER A 264 -3.79 -3.02 21.09
N ASP A 265 -2.48 -3.21 20.96
CA ASP A 265 -1.70 -4.08 21.83
C ASP A 265 -1.63 -3.53 23.26
N TYR A 266 -1.49 -2.20 23.39
CA TYR A 266 -1.50 -1.52 24.68
C TYR A 266 -2.83 -1.71 25.42
N PHE A 267 -3.99 -1.49 24.77
CA PHE A 267 -5.28 -1.69 25.42
C PHE A 267 -5.58 -3.17 25.68
N SER A 268 -5.06 -4.09 24.86
CA SER A 268 -5.12 -5.52 25.13
C SER A 268 -4.31 -5.90 26.38
N LEU A 269 -3.09 -5.36 26.51
CA LEU A 269 -2.24 -5.53 27.68
C LEU A 269 -2.90 -4.98 28.95
N ARG A 270 -3.52 -3.77 28.89
CA ARG A 270 -4.25 -3.17 30.02
C ARG A 270 -5.47 -4.00 30.41
N GLY A 271 -6.17 -4.61 29.44
CA GLY A 271 -7.25 -5.56 29.71
C GLY A 271 -6.75 -6.80 30.47
N LEU A 272 -5.59 -7.33 30.12
CA LEU A 272 -4.94 -8.45 30.84
C LEU A 272 -4.47 -8.04 32.25
N ASP A 273 -3.96 -6.83 32.41
CA ASP A 273 -3.63 -6.28 33.74
C ASP A 273 -4.87 -6.21 34.65
N ALA A 274 -6.00 -5.76 34.12
CA ALA A 274 -7.28 -5.75 34.85
C ALA A 274 -7.75 -7.17 35.20
N GLN A 275 -7.61 -8.11 34.27
CA GLN A 275 -7.94 -9.53 34.53
C GLN A 275 -7.02 -10.14 35.56
N ALA A 276 -5.72 -9.86 35.50
CA ALA A 276 -4.77 -10.33 36.53
C ALA A 276 -5.08 -9.76 37.91
N GLN A 277 -5.53 -8.49 37.98
CA GLN A 277 -5.95 -7.89 39.25
C GLN A 277 -7.21 -8.58 39.82
N LEU A 278 -8.23 -8.80 38.98
CA LEU A 278 -9.42 -9.56 39.36
C LEU A 278 -9.06 -10.94 39.94
N LEU A 279 -8.18 -11.67 39.27
CA LEU A 279 -7.75 -13.01 39.71
C LEU A 279 -6.96 -12.94 41.01
N LYS A 280 -6.12 -11.92 41.22
CA LYS A 280 -5.38 -11.73 42.51
C LYS A 280 -6.35 -11.50 43.68
N ASP A 281 -7.35 -10.65 43.47
CA ASP A 281 -8.36 -10.34 44.47
C ASP A 281 -9.19 -11.59 44.78
N THR A 282 -9.57 -12.35 43.74
CA THR A 282 -10.28 -13.64 43.89
C THR A 282 -9.42 -14.69 44.65
N VAL A 283 -8.12 -14.77 44.36
CA VAL A 283 -7.21 -15.67 45.14
C VAL A 283 -7.21 -15.30 46.62
N ALA A 284 -7.15 -14.00 46.95
CA ALA A 284 -7.16 -13.56 48.36
C ALA A 284 -8.49 -13.91 49.05
N ASP A 285 -9.62 -13.76 48.35
CA ASP A 285 -10.94 -14.15 48.89
C ASP A 285 -11.04 -15.68 49.07
N LEU A 286 -10.60 -16.48 48.12
CA LEU A 286 -10.57 -17.95 48.20
C LEU A 286 -9.64 -18.47 49.29
N GLU A 287 -8.50 -17.82 49.56
CA GLU A 287 -7.64 -18.14 50.71
C GLU A 287 -8.40 -17.91 52.02
N GLY A 288 -9.15 -16.81 52.11
CA GLY A 288 -10.01 -16.52 53.26
C GLY A 288 -11.10 -17.59 53.46
N GLN A 289 -11.74 -18.01 52.37
CA GLN A 289 -12.77 -19.05 52.39
C GLN A 289 -12.21 -20.42 52.77
N LEU A 290 -11.06 -20.83 52.19
CA LEU A 290 -10.38 -22.09 52.56
C LEU A 290 -10.07 -22.11 54.05
N ASN A 291 -9.51 -21.03 54.59
CA ASN A 291 -9.22 -20.91 56.04
C ASN A 291 -10.48 -21.02 56.89
N LEU A 292 -11.62 -20.49 56.45
CA LEU A 292 -12.89 -20.65 57.16
C LEU A 292 -13.39 -22.09 57.13
N THR A 293 -13.41 -22.71 55.94
CA THR A 293 -13.87 -24.10 55.72
C THR A 293 -13.03 -25.10 56.52
N GLU A 294 -11.69 -24.92 56.58
CA GLU A 294 -10.81 -25.71 57.41
C GLU A 294 -11.14 -25.61 58.92
N ARG A 295 -11.44 -24.39 59.40
CA ARG A 295 -11.85 -24.19 60.80
C ARG A 295 -13.18 -24.84 61.10
N LEU A 296 -14.16 -24.77 60.23
CA LEU A 296 -15.46 -25.43 60.35
C LEU A 296 -15.30 -26.96 60.35
N PHE A 297 -14.45 -27.51 59.45
CA PHE A 297 -14.13 -28.95 59.45
C PHE A 297 -13.47 -29.40 60.74
N LYS A 298 -12.46 -28.68 61.25
CA LYS A 298 -11.79 -29.00 62.57
C LYS A 298 -12.78 -28.93 63.73
N GLY A 299 -13.79 -28.07 63.62
CA GLY A 299 -14.90 -27.96 64.57
C GLY A 299 -16.00 -29.02 64.42
N GLY A 300 -15.92 -29.89 63.43
CA GLY A 300 -16.95 -30.86 63.08
C GLY A 300 -18.23 -30.31 62.49
N LEU A 301 -18.19 -29.08 61.98
CA LEU A 301 -19.33 -28.38 61.43
C LEU A 301 -19.40 -28.43 59.88
N ASP A 302 -18.34 -28.94 59.25
CA ASP A 302 -18.29 -29.15 57.80
C ASP A 302 -17.57 -30.43 57.41
N THR A 303 -17.53 -30.77 56.12
CA THR A 303 -16.99 -32.01 55.57
C THR A 303 -15.56 -31.81 55.02
N GLN A 304 -14.78 -32.91 54.97
CA GLN A 304 -13.49 -32.89 54.27
C GLN A 304 -13.66 -32.63 52.76
N ALA A 305 -14.81 -32.96 52.18
CA ALA A 305 -15.12 -32.69 50.79
C ALA A 305 -15.17 -31.14 50.53
N ALA A 306 -15.79 -30.38 51.42
CA ALA A 306 -15.83 -28.90 51.31
C ALA A 306 -14.42 -28.30 51.36
N VAL A 307 -13.51 -28.80 52.19
CA VAL A 307 -12.11 -28.34 52.21
C VAL A 307 -11.40 -28.66 50.88
N ALA A 308 -11.60 -29.87 50.34
CA ALA A 308 -11.00 -30.28 49.08
C ALA A 308 -11.54 -29.46 47.88
N GLU A 309 -12.84 -29.12 47.89
CA GLU A 309 -13.48 -28.24 46.90
C GLU A 309 -12.89 -26.83 46.96
N ALA A 310 -12.78 -26.23 48.15
CA ALA A 310 -12.18 -24.92 48.36
C ALA A 310 -10.71 -24.86 47.89
N GLN A 311 -9.94 -25.89 48.24
CA GLN A 311 -8.55 -25.98 47.81
C GLN A 311 -8.43 -26.14 46.27
N THR A 312 -9.29 -26.96 45.65
CA THR A 312 -9.31 -27.14 44.20
C THR A 312 -9.58 -25.85 43.50
N GLN A 313 -10.57 -25.08 43.96
CA GLN A 313 -10.92 -23.77 43.34
C GLN A 313 -9.77 -22.76 43.48
N LEU A 314 -9.18 -22.65 44.67
CA LEU A 314 -8.03 -21.77 44.89
C LEU A 314 -6.87 -22.09 43.94
N GLU A 315 -6.48 -23.36 43.81
CA GLU A 315 -5.38 -23.72 42.92
C GLU A 315 -5.75 -23.56 41.46
N THR A 316 -7.03 -23.71 41.08
CA THR A 316 -7.52 -23.44 39.73
C THR A 316 -7.37 -21.95 39.38
N VAL A 317 -7.80 -21.04 40.25
CA VAL A 317 -7.68 -19.58 40.01
C VAL A 317 -6.22 -19.12 40.06
N ARG A 318 -5.38 -19.71 40.93
CA ARG A 318 -3.92 -19.48 40.93
C ARG A 318 -3.30 -19.86 39.57
N ALA A 319 -3.70 -21.00 39.00
CA ALA A 319 -3.23 -21.43 37.69
C ALA A 319 -3.66 -20.43 36.58
N GLN A 320 -4.90 -19.97 36.64
CA GLN A 320 -5.37 -18.93 35.70
C GLN A 320 -4.60 -17.62 35.83
N LEU A 321 -4.29 -17.17 37.05
CA LEU A 321 -3.47 -15.99 37.31
C LEU A 321 -2.07 -16.10 36.70
N VAL A 322 -1.45 -17.28 36.78
CA VAL A 322 -0.15 -17.52 36.14
C VAL A 322 -0.28 -17.52 34.61
N ASP A 323 -1.34 -18.13 34.08
CA ASP A 323 -1.58 -18.26 32.63
C ASP A 323 -1.79 -16.89 31.93
N VAL A 324 -2.51 -15.97 32.56
CA VAL A 324 -2.69 -14.59 32.05
C VAL A 324 -1.34 -13.90 31.78
N GLY A 325 -0.31 -14.24 32.56
CA GLY A 325 1.05 -13.73 32.38
C GLY A 325 1.67 -14.06 31.03
N VAL A 326 1.25 -15.15 30.38
CA VAL A 326 1.76 -15.54 29.05
C VAL A 326 1.32 -14.51 28.00
N ALA A 327 0.02 -14.28 27.85
CA ALA A 327 -0.52 -13.33 26.89
C ALA A 327 -0.05 -11.89 27.16
N ARG A 328 0.06 -11.53 28.47
CA ARG A 328 0.60 -10.23 28.87
C ARG A 328 2.04 -10.03 28.39
N ALA A 329 2.89 -11.03 28.55
CA ALA A 329 4.28 -10.97 28.08
C ALA A 329 4.36 -10.87 26.54
N GLU A 330 3.49 -11.57 25.82
CA GLU A 330 3.42 -11.49 24.36
C GLU A 330 3.10 -10.08 23.89
N PHE A 331 2.09 -9.41 24.46
CA PHE A 331 1.77 -8.01 24.13
C PHE A 331 2.89 -7.06 24.56
N GLU A 332 3.50 -7.25 25.73
CA GLU A 332 4.64 -6.44 26.17
C GLU A 332 5.82 -6.54 25.18
N HIS A 333 6.13 -7.73 24.68
CA HIS A 333 7.15 -7.93 23.67
C HIS A 333 6.77 -7.31 22.32
N ALA A 334 5.51 -7.38 21.89
CA ALA A 334 5.01 -6.75 20.68
C ALA A 334 5.17 -5.23 20.74
N ILE A 335 4.70 -4.61 21.83
CA ILE A 335 4.85 -3.17 22.09
C ILE A 335 6.33 -2.77 22.09
N GLY A 336 7.19 -3.52 22.79
CA GLY A 336 8.64 -3.28 22.81
C GLY A 336 9.28 -3.35 21.44
N THR A 337 8.81 -4.26 20.57
CA THR A 337 9.26 -4.41 19.18
C THR A 337 8.85 -3.21 18.34
N ILE A 338 7.58 -2.78 18.41
CA ILE A 338 7.06 -1.64 17.66
C ILE A 338 7.78 -0.35 18.09
N ALA A 339 7.98 -0.13 19.40
CA ALA A 339 8.69 1.04 19.93
C ALA A 339 10.21 0.93 19.81
N ASN A 340 10.74 -0.18 19.28
CA ASN A 340 12.17 -0.47 19.13
C ASN A 340 12.95 -0.33 20.45
N TYR A 341 12.44 -0.98 21.49
CA TYR A 341 13.16 -1.18 22.74
C TYR A 341 13.96 -2.49 22.72
N ASP A 342 14.96 -2.58 23.58
CA ASP A 342 15.58 -3.87 23.89
C ASP A 342 14.62 -4.72 24.71
N ILE A 343 14.06 -5.75 24.08
CA ILE A 343 13.05 -6.63 24.66
C ILE A 343 13.55 -7.28 25.97
N SER A 344 14.86 -7.48 26.13
CA SER A 344 15.44 -8.08 27.32
C SER A 344 15.35 -7.21 28.57
N THR A 345 15.17 -5.90 28.41
CA THR A 345 15.15 -4.90 29.48
C THR A 345 13.86 -4.08 29.53
N PHE A 346 13.06 -4.18 28.49
CA PHE A 346 11.80 -3.45 28.40
C PHE A 346 10.74 -4.07 29.30
N GLY A 347 9.95 -3.24 29.95
CA GLY A 347 8.81 -3.67 30.76
C GLY A 347 7.84 -2.53 30.98
N ILE A 348 6.55 -2.84 30.92
CA ILE A 348 5.46 -1.92 31.18
C ILE A 348 4.88 -2.24 32.57
N PRO A 349 4.81 -1.27 33.50
CA PRO A 349 4.22 -1.51 34.81
C PRO A 349 2.76 -1.95 34.68
N PRO A 350 2.28 -2.94 35.46
CA PRO A 350 0.88 -3.32 35.49
C PRO A 350 0.01 -2.14 35.95
N ALA A 351 -1.02 -1.84 35.18
CA ALA A 351 -2.02 -0.84 35.53
C ALA A 351 -3.38 -1.27 34.97
N PRO A 352 -4.49 -0.95 35.65
CA PRO A 352 -5.82 -1.27 35.15
C PRO A 352 -6.17 -0.48 33.91
N LEU A 353 -7.12 -1.01 33.13
CA LEU A 353 -7.74 -0.25 32.05
C LEU A 353 -8.69 0.79 32.67
N GLU A 354 -8.35 2.07 32.54
CA GLU A 354 -9.09 3.18 33.15
C GLU A 354 -9.55 4.19 32.10
N GLY A 355 -10.60 4.92 32.45
CA GLY A 355 -11.12 6.03 31.64
C GLY A 355 -12.33 5.66 30.76
N PRO A 356 -13.10 6.67 30.35
CA PRO A 356 -14.23 6.48 29.46
C PRO A 356 -13.75 6.29 28.02
N LEU A 357 -14.44 5.41 27.29
CA LEU A 357 -14.19 5.24 25.86
C LEU A 357 -14.42 6.56 25.10
N PRO A 358 -13.44 7.09 24.35
CA PRO A 358 -13.59 8.35 23.64
C PRO A 358 -14.59 8.22 22.48
N LYS A 359 -15.30 9.33 22.18
CA LYS A 359 -16.16 9.40 21.00
C LYS A 359 -15.35 9.77 19.77
N VAL A 360 -15.28 8.85 18.82
CA VAL A 360 -14.57 9.07 17.54
C VAL A 360 -15.50 9.82 16.56
N PRO A 361 -15.09 10.97 16.02
CA PRO A 361 -15.88 11.70 15.03
C PRO A 361 -15.84 11.00 13.66
N LEU A 362 -17.00 10.54 13.18
CA LEU A 362 -17.08 9.67 11.98
C LEU A 362 -16.89 10.40 10.65
N GLY A 363 -17.32 11.66 10.53
CA GLY A 363 -17.37 12.36 9.24
C GLY A 363 -18.40 11.75 8.27
N VAL A 364 -18.35 12.15 6.99
CA VAL A 364 -19.21 11.60 5.95
C VAL A 364 -18.45 10.55 5.12
N PRO A 365 -19.14 9.51 4.61
CA PRO A 365 -18.48 8.40 3.89
C PRO A 365 -17.59 8.84 2.71
N SER A 366 -18.00 9.86 1.95
CA SER A 366 -17.21 10.36 0.82
C SER A 366 -15.82 10.91 1.20
N GLN A 367 -15.62 11.34 2.45
CA GLN A 367 -14.33 11.83 2.94
C GLN A 367 -13.29 10.71 3.10
N LEU A 368 -13.70 9.44 3.22
CA LEU A 368 -12.74 8.32 3.25
C LEU A 368 -11.82 8.29 2.03
N LEU A 369 -12.35 8.68 0.86
CA LEU A 369 -11.58 8.70 -0.40
C LEU A 369 -10.40 9.69 -0.38
N GLU A 370 -10.42 10.66 0.55
CA GLU A 370 -9.38 11.69 0.69
C GLU A 370 -8.54 11.52 1.95
N ARG A 371 -9.02 10.72 2.92
CA ARG A 371 -8.42 10.59 4.25
C ARG A 371 -7.61 9.33 4.46
N ARG A 372 -7.83 8.28 3.65
CA ARG A 372 -7.10 7.02 3.80
C ARG A 372 -5.87 7.00 2.91
N PRO A 373 -4.69 6.78 3.48
CA PRO A 373 -3.45 6.74 2.71
C PRO A 373 -3.36 5.53 1.77
N ASP A 374 -3.93 4.37 2.13
CA ASP A 374 -3.99 3.19 1.27
C ASP A 374 -4.82 3.41 -0.01
N ILE A 375 -5.95 4.12 0.11
CA ILE A 375 -6.77 4.52 -1.05
C ILE A 375 -5.97 5.46 -1.96
N ALA A 376 -5.27 6.44 -1.37
CA ALA A 376 -4.45 7.37 -2.14
C ALA A 376 -3.28 6.66 -2.83
N ALA A 377 -2.62 5.70 -2.16
CA ALA A 377 -1.56 4.89 -2.76
C ALA A 377 -2.07 4.10 -3.99
N ALA A 378 -3.20 3.41 -3.85
CA ALA A 378 -3.80 2.64 -4.94
C ALA A 378 -4.24 3.55 -6.12
N GLU A 379 -4.77 4.75 -5.84
CA GLU A 379 -5.10 5.73 -6.87
C GLU A 379 -3.86 6.18 -7.64
N ARG A 380 -2.76 6.51 -6.95
CA ARG A 380 -1.51 6.94 -7.59
C ARG A 380 -0.85 5.81 -8.38
N GLN A 381 -1.00 4.55 -7.98
CA GLN A 381 -0.56 3.41 -8.79
C GLN A 381 -1.35 3.27 -10.10
N ALA A 382 -2.66 3.53 -10.08
CA ALA A 382 -3.47 3.57 -11.29
C ALA A 382 -3.06 4.74 -12.21
N ASP A 383 -2.73 5.91 -11.65
CA ASP A 383 -2.19 7.05 -12.41
C ASP A 383 -0.86 6.71 -13.08
N ALA A 384 0.07 6.10 -12.35
CA ALA A 384 1.34 5.63 -12.91
C ALA A 384 1.13 4.64 -14.07
N ALA A 385 0.21 3.68 -13.92
CA ALA A 385 -0.13 2.72 -14.96
C ALA A 385 -0.79 3.39 -16.19
N ASN A 386 -1.61 4.43 -16.00
CA ASN A 386 -2.16 5.22 -17.10
C ASN A 386 -1.05 5.93 -17.89
N ALA A 387 -0.07 6.51 -17.23
CA ALA A 387 1.08 7.13 -17.89
C ALA A 387 1.90 6.12 -18.70
N GLN A 388 2.01 4.85 -18.26
CA GLN A 388 2.66 3.76 -19.01
C GLN A 388 1.97 3.46 -20.35
N ILE A 389 0.63 3.64 -20.45
CA ILE A 389 -0.07 3.53 -21.73
C ILE A 389 0.46 4.59 -22.70
N GLY A 390 0.68 5.82 -22.23
CA GLY A 390 1.24 6.90 -23.05
C GLY A 390 2.66 6.57 -23.54
N ILE A 391 3.50 5.97 -22.70
CA ILE A 391 4.84 5.50 -23.09
C ILE A 391 4.73 4.43 -24.18
N ALA A 392 3.87 3.42 -24.00
CA ALA A 392 3.68 2.35 -24.99
C ALA A 392 3.13 2.89 -26.33
N VAL A 393 2.18 3.83 -26.31
CA VAL A 393 1.64 4.49 -27.50
C VAL A 393 2.71 5.32 -28.21
N SER A 394 3.63 5.95 -27.48
CA SER A 394 4.71 6.74 -28.09
C SER A 394 5.65 5.92 -28.98
N ALA A 395 5.76 4.60 -28.76
CA ALA A 395 6.55 3.70 -29.57
C ALA A 395 6.03 3.52 -31.03
N PHE A 396 4.84 4.03 -31.36
CA PHE A 396 4.32 4.04 -32.73
C PHE A 396 4.78 5.26 -33.53
N TYR A 397 5.57 6.16 -32.93
CA TYR A 397 6.06 7.37 -33.55
C TYR A 397 7.59 7.33 -33.70
N PRO A 398 8.15 8.05 -34.70
CA PRO A 398 9.59 8.10 -34.91
C PRO A 398 10.33 8.66 -33.70
N THR A 399 11.40 8.01 -33.27
CA THR A 399 12.35 8.57 -32.31
C THR A 399 13.28 9.53 -33.04
N ILE A 400 13.39 10.77 -32.55
CA ILE A 400 14.28 11.78 -33.09
C ILE A 400 15.44 11.98 -32.12
N THR A 401 16.68 11.76 -32.58
CA THR A 401 17.89 11.97 -31.78
C THR A 401 18.76 13.03 -32.43
N LEU A 402 19.21 13.99 -31.66
CA LEU A 402 20.22 14.99 -32.03
C LEU A 402 21.56 14.56 -31.46
N GLY A 403 22.58 14.46 -32.32
CA GLY A 403 23.93 14.10 -31.94
C GLY A 403 24.93 15.20 -32.32
N ALA A 404 25.91 15.39 -31.47
CA ALA A 404 27.08 16.22 -31.75
C ALA A 404 28.31 15.53 -31.25
N THR A 405 29.35 15.48 -32.08
CA THR A 405 30.66 14.97 -31.67
C THR A 405 31.72 16.04 -31.95
N GLY A 406 32.77 16.04 -31.16
CA GLY A 406 33.90 16.92 -31.40
C GLY A 406 35.12 16.46 -30.62
N GLY A 407 36.28 16.55 -31.27
CA GLY A 407 37.50 16.05 -30.65
C GLY A 407 38.73 16.12 -31.54
N PHE A 408 39.65 15.18 -31.29
CA PHE A 408 40.91 15.04 -32.01
C PHE A 408 41.15 13.57 -32.36
N GLU A 409 41.57 13.32 -33.60
CA GLU A 409 41.92 11.98 -34.10
C GLU A 409 43.30 12.06 -34.78
N SER A 410 44.19 11.12 -34.48
CA SER A 410 45.53 11.06 -35.11
C SER A 410 46.12 9.65 -35.05
N THR A 411 46.93 9.31 -36.03
CA THR A 411 47.73 8.12 -36.02
C THR A 411 49.02 8.23 -35.22
N ASN A 412 49.39 9.45 -34.80
CA ASN A 412 50.66 9.75 -34.12
C ASN A 412 50.40 10.52 -32.83
N PRO A 413 50.96 10.08 -31.68
CA PRO A 413 50.79 10.79 -30.42
C PRO A 413 51.29 12.25 -30.46
N GLY A 414 52.33 12.57 -31.24
CA GLY A 414 52.90 13.93 -31.31
C GLY A 414 52.02 14.92 -32.05
N THR A 415 51.07 14.47 -32.84
CA THR A 415 50.12 15.33 -33.59
C THR A 415 48.70 15.21 -33.07
N TRP A 416 48.47 14.43 -32.01
CA TRP A 416 47.14 14.06 -31.58
C TRP A 416 46.27 15.29 -31.17
N ILE A 417 46.74 16.12 -30.28
CA ILE A 417 45.98 17.29 -29.79
C ILE A 417 46.49 18.53 -30.50
N GLN A 418 46.23 18.65 -31.79
CA GLN A 418 46.61 19.79 -32.63
C GLN A 418 45.44 20.20 -33.55
N GLY A 419 45.42 21.44 -34.01
CA GLY A 419 44.38 21.96 -34.88
C GLY A 419 44.06 21.11 -36.12
N PRO A 420 45.08 20.59 -36.87
CA PRO A 420 44.82 19.73 -38.02
C PRO A 420 44.17 18.38 -37.70
N SER A 421 44.30 17.92 -36.46
CA SER A 421 43.67 16.64 -35.98
C SER A 421 42.27 16.83 -35.41
N SER A 422 41.71 18.04 -35.42
CA SER A 422 40.38 18.32 -34.92
C SER A 422 39.31 17.71 -35.82
N LEU A 423 38.31 17.12 -35.21
CA LEU A 423 37.13 16.61 -35.88
C LEU A 423 35.87 17.12 -35.21
N TRP A 424 34.78 17.22 -35.94
CA TRP A 424 33.46 17.47 -35.40
C TRP A 424 32.37 16.97 -36.34
N SER A 425 31.26 16.55 -35.76
CA SER A 425 30.03 16.29 -36.51
C SER A 425 28.80 16.79 -35.76
N LEU A 426 27.80 17.20 -36.50
CA LEU A 426 26.46 17.54 -36.00
C LEU A 426 25.45 16.80 -36.83
N GLY A 427 24.53 16.11 -36.19
CA GLY A 427 23.54 15.32 -36.92
C GLY A 427 22.19 15.25 -36.21
N ALA A 428 21.16 15.01 -36.99
CA ALA A 428 19.84 14.64 -36.51
C ALA A 428 19.44 13.34 -37.21
N GLN A 429 18.94 12.39 -36.42
CA GLN A 429 18.48 11.09 -36.89
C GLN A 429 17.02 10.91 -36.50
N ALA A 430 16.18 10.46 -37.42
CA ALA A 430 14.83 10.01 -37.16
C ALA A 430 14.74 8.51 -37.49
N THR A 431 14.35 7.72 -36.51
CA THR A 431 14.25 6.27 -36.67
C THR A 431 12.82 5.83 -36.35
N GLU A 432 12.21 5.10 -37.28
CA GLU A 432 10.90 4.46 -37.08
C GLU A 432 10.97 2.98 -37.40
N LEU A 433 10.40 2.16 -36.53
CA LEU A 433 10.30 0.73 -36.72
C LEU A 433 9.06 0.40 -37.56
N LEU A 434 9.26 0.00 -38.82
CA LEU A 434 8.14 -0.23 -39.74
C LEU A 434 7.46 -1.59 -39.56
N PHE A 435 8.19 -2.59 -39.09
CA PHE A 435 7.66 -3.94 -38.89
C PHE A 435 8.26 -4.59 -37.65
N ASP A 436 7.41 -5.08 -36.77
CA ASP A 436 7.77 -5.68 -35.47
C ASP A 436 6.92 -6.93 -35.13
N ALA A 437 6.27 -7.52 -36.13
CA ALA A 437 5.38 -8.67 -35.97
C ALA A 437 4.28 -8.48 -34.87
N GLY A 438 3.89 -7.23 -34.60
CA GLY A 438 2.83 -6.89 -33.64
C GLY A 438 3.30 -6.64 -32.21
N GLN A 439 4.60 -6.55 -31.95
CA GLN A 439 5.16 -6.34 -30.61
C GLN A 439 4.61 -5.07 -29.95
N ARG A 440 4.60 -3.93 -30.64
CA ARG A 440 4.10 -2.65 -30.08
C ARG A 440 2.61 -2.70 -29.74
N HIS A 441 1.80 -3.38 -30.55
CA HIS A 441 0.38 -3.60 -30.22
C HIS A 441 0.23 -4.43 -28.94
N ALA A 442 0.95 -5.56 -28.85
CA ALA A 442 0.91 -6.40 -27.66
C ALA A 442 1.36 -5.66 -26.39
N LEU A 443 2.43 -4.85 -26.45
CA LEU A 443 2.91 -4.03 -25.32
C LEU A 443 1.90 -2.92 -24.94
N THR A 444 1.22 -2.33 -25.93
CA THR A 444 0.18 -1.34 -25.65
C THR A 444 -1.04 -1.96 -24.99
N ASP A 445 -1.46 -3.14 -25.45
CA ASP A 445 -2.58 -3.86 -24.85
C ASP A 445 -2.21 -4.36 -23.45
N GLN A 446 -0.97 -4.82 -23.24
CA GLN A 446 -0.43 -5.13 -21.90
C GLN A 446 -0.54 -3.91 -20.95
N ALA A 447 -0.10 -2.73 -21.40
CA ALA A 447 -0.17 -1.52 -20.58
C ALA A 447 -1.63 -1.15 -20.24
N ARG A 448 -2.57 -1.30 -21.18
CA ARG A 448 -4.00 -1.10 -20.93
C ARG A 448 -4.57 -2.07 -19.90
N HIS A 449 -4.28 -3.38 -20.05
CA HIS A 449 -4.72 -4.38 -19.08
C HIS A 449 -4.11 -4.16 -17.70
N THR A 450 -2.85 -3.69 -17.64
CA THR A 450 -2.22 -3.31 -16.36
C THR A 450 -2.95 -2.13 -15.72
N TYR A 451 -3.31 -1.11 -16.49
CA TYR A 451 -4.11 0.01 -15.98
C TYR A 451 -5.47 -0.44 -15.45
N GLU A 452 -6.21 -1.28 -16.19
CA GLU A 452 -7.51 -1.77 -15.73
C GLU A 452 -7.37 -2.60 -14.44
N ALA A 453 -6.32 -3.42 -14.33
CA ALA A 453 -6.03 -4.16 -13.11
C ALA A 453 -5.76 -3.22 -11.92
N GLN A 454 -5.00 -2.14 -12.11
CA GLN A 454 -4.76 -1.14 -11.05
C GLN A 454 -6.03 -0.34 -10.71
N ALA A 455 -6.86 -0.02 -11.70
CA ALA A 455 -8.14 0.63 -11.47
C ALA A 455 -9.11 -0.25 -10.65
N ASP A 456 -9.11 -1.56 -10.91
CA ASP A 456 -9.90 -2.51 -10.11
C ASP A 456 -9.30 -2.73 -8.72
N ALA A 457 -7.96 -2.73 -8.57
CA ALA A 457 -7.30 -2.75 -7.27
C ALA A 457 -7.68 -1.52 -6.43
N TYR A 458 -7.68 -0.32 -7.03
CA TYR A 458 -8.18 0.89 -6.37
C TYR A 458 -9.63 0.74 -5.89
N ARG A 459 -10.54 0.25 -6.75
CA ARG A 459 -11.95 0.03 -6.37
C ARG A 459 -12.07 -0.97 -5.21
N ASN A 460 -11.29 -2.05 -5.24
CA ASN A 460 -11.27 -3.05 -4.18
C ASN A 460 -10.79 -2.46 -2.85
N THR A 461 -9.72 -1.63 -2.87
CA THR A 461 -9.23 -0.93 -1.67
C THR A 461 -10.32 -0.01 -1.09
N VAL A 462 -11.07 0.69 -1.95
CA VAL A 462 -12.20 1.52 -1.52
C VAL A 462 -13.29 0.66 -0.86
N PHE A 463 -13.67 -0.48 -1.45
CA PHE A 463 -14.67 -1.38 -0.85
C PHE A 463 -14.21 -1.91 0.52
N SER A 464 -12.95 -2.36 0.62
CA SER A 464 -12.39 -2.84 1.89
C SER A 464 -12.38 -1.73 2.94
N ALA A 465 -12.07 -0.49 2.54
CA ALA A 465 -12.10 0.64 3.45
C ALA A 465 -13.49 0.92 4.05
N PHE A 466 -14.54 0.83 3.24
CA PHE A 466 -15.91 0.95 3.74
C PHE A 466 -16.30 -0.22 4.64
N GLN A 467 -15.91 -1.43 4.28
CA GLN A 467 -16.12 -2.60 5.12
C GLN A 467 -15.45 -2.43 6.48
N ASP A 468 -14.19 -2.01 6.54
CA ASP A 468 -13.46 -1.78 7.79
C ASP A 468 -14.23 -0.84 8.73
N VAL A 469 -14.74 0.29 8.21
CA VAL A 469 -15.50 1.25 9.02
C VAL A 469 -16.80 0.64 9.52
N GLU A 470 -17.58 0.00 8.66
CA GLU A 470 -18.84 -0.63 9.05
C GLU A 470 -18.63 -1.75 10.08
N ASP A 471 -17.58 -2.56 9.92
CA ASP A 471 -17.22 -3.61 10.86
C ASP A 471 -16.88 -3.05 12.25
N GLN A 472 -16.09 -1.96 12.33
CA GLN A 472 -15.78 -1.34 13.62
C GLN A 472 -17.00 -0.65 14.25
N LEU A 473 -17.84 0.00 13.46
CA LEU A 473 -19.08 0.61 13.94
C LEU A 473 -20.05 -0.43 14.49
N SER A 474 -20.23 -1.54 13.78
CA SER A 474 -21.07 -2.65 14.22
C SER A 474 -20.54 -3.28 15.51
N THR A 475 -19.21 -3.46 15.58
CA THR A 475 -18.53 -4.01 16.75
C THR A 475 -18.73 -3.11 17.98
N LEU A 476 -18.49 -1.80 17.87
CA LEU A 476 -18.69 -0.87 18.98
C LEU A 476 -20.14 -0.83 19.46
N ARG A 477 -21.11 -0.79 18.54
CA ARG A 477 -22.53 -0.79 18.86
C ARG A 477 -22.97 -2.07 19.58
N ILE A 478 -22.52 -3.23 19.09
CA ILE A 478 -22.85 -4.53 19.68
C ILE A 478 -22.20 -4.68 21.06
N LEU A 479 -20.92 -4.34 21.19
CA LEU A 479 -20.21 -4.41 22.46
C LEU A 479 -20.75 -3.45 23.50
N GLU A 480 -21.28 -2.29 23.11
CA GLU A 480 -21.95 -1.37 24.02
C GLU A 480 -23.24 -1.99 24.60
N ALA A 481 -24.04 -2.63 23.73
CA ALA A 481 -25.23 -3.34 24.17
C ALA A 481 -24.87 -4.56 25.07
N GLU A 482 -23.84 -5.33 24.69
CA GLU A 482 -23.33 -6.47 25.45
C GLU A 482 -22.84 -6.03 26.85
N ALA A 483 -22.06 -4.94 26.93
CA ALA A 483 -21.59 -4.38 28.20
C ALA A 483 -22.74 -4.01 29.15
N GLY A 484 -23.83 -3.43 28.61
CA GLY A 484 -25.01 -3.11 29.41
C GLY A 484 -25.72 -4.33 30.00
N VAL A 485 -25.79 -5.44 29.24
CA VAL A 485 -26.37 -6.72 29.71
C VAL A 485 -25.42 -7.40 30.71
N GLU A 486 -24.11 -7.40 30.42
CA GLU A 486 -23.11 -8.02 31.26
C GLU A 486 -22.98 -7.34 32.63
N GLN A 487 -23.11 -6.00 32.69
CA GLN A 487 -23.17 -5.29 33.99
C GLN A 487 -24.34 -5.76 34.86
N GLN A 488 -25.49 -6.08 34.25
CA GLN A 488 -26.62 -6.63 34.99
C GLN A 488 -26.34 -8.08 35.45
N ALA A 489 -25.66 -8.87 34.62
CA ALA A 489 -25.26 -10.22 34.97
C ALA A 489 -24.24 -10.23 36.13
N VAL A 490 -23.23 -9.34 36.10
CA VAL A 490 -22.27 -9.16 37.19
C VAL A 490 -22.99 -8.76 38.48
N ALA A 491 -23.92 -7.79 38.43
CA ALA A 491 -24.66 -7.37 39.60
C ALA A 491 -25.53 -8.50 40.19
N ALA A 492 -26.18 -9.30 39.34
CA ALA A 492 -26.97 -10.45 39.75
C ALA A 492 -26.08 -11.57 40.36
N ALA A 493 -24.94 -11.86 39.71
CA ALA A 493 -23.98 -12.85 40.22
C ALA A 493 -23.36 -12.42 41.55
N GLN A 494 -23.04 -11.11 41.71
CA GLN A 494 -22.53 -10.56 42.97
C GLN A 494 -23.57 -10.71 44.10
N ASN A 495 -24.84 -10.42 43.82
CA ASN A 495 -25.91 -10.59 44.81
C ASN A 495 -26.09 -12.10 45.19
N SER A 496 -26.05 -13.00 44.18
CA SER A 496 -26.11 -14.44 44.41
C SER A 496 -24.96 -14.94 45.29
N PHE A 497 -23.74 -14.49 44.98
CA PHE A 497 -22.56 -14.80 45.78
C PHE A 497 -22.73 -14.31 47.23
N ASN A 498 -23.11 -13.06 47.44
CA ASN A 498 -23.28 -12.49 48.78
C ASN A 498 -24.31 -13.27 49.63
N ILE A 499 -25.44 -13.69 49.01
CA ILE A 499 -26.47 -14.49 49.70
C ILE A 499 -25.95 -15.90 50.02
N SER A 500 -25.26 -16.52 49.06
CA SER A 500 -24.71 -17.89 49.26
C SER A 500 -23.62 -17.92 50.34
N ASP A 501 -22.71 -16.95 50.33
CA ASP A 501 -21.66 -16.78 51.33
C ASP A 501 -22.22 -16.52 52.74
N ALA A 502 -23.18 -15.60 52.87
CA ALA A 502 -23.86 -15.36 54.12
C ALA A 502 -24.61 -16.58 54.64
N SER A 503 -25.29 -17.32 53.77
CA SER A 503 -26.01 -18.56 54.12
C SER A 503 -25.07 -19.68 54.56
N TYR A 504 -23.93 -19.82 53.91
CA TYR A 504 -22.88 -20.77 54.30
C TYR A 504 -22.28 -20.40 55.67
N LYS A 505 -21.90 -19.15 55.89
CA LYS A 505 -21.42 -18.66 57.20
C LYS A 505 -22.44 -18.84 58.30
N GLY A 506 -23.73 -18.81 57.98
CA GLY A 506 -24.84 -19.11 58.90
C GLY A 506 -25.15 -20.60 59.08
N GLY A 507 -24.45 -21.48 58.40
CA GLY A 507 -24.64 -22.94 58.46
C GLY A 507 -25.93 -23.44 57.79
N VAL A 508 -26.53 -22.65 56.88
CA VAL A 508 -27.80 -22.98 56.22
C VAL A 508 -27.60 -23.71 54.90
N THR A 509 -26.45 -23.50 54.23
CA THR A 509 -26.14 -24.09 52.92
C THR A 509 -24.74 -24.73 52.93
N SER A 510 -24.48 -25.62 51.93
CA SER A 510 -23.16 -26.22 51.71
C SER A 510 -22.20 -25.28 51.01
N TYR A 511 -20.89 -25.50 51.12
CA TYR A 511 -19.85 -24.77 50.44
C TYR A 511 -20.00 -24.84 48.91
N LEU A 512 -20.51 -25.93 48.35
CA LEU A 512 -20.76 -26.07 46.91
C LEU A 512 -21.63 -24.95 46.32
N GLN A 513 -22.61 -24.41 47.09
CA GLN A 513 -23.43 -23.29 46.62
C GLN A 513 -22.62 -21.98 46.54
N VAL A 514 -21.73 -21.74 47.50
CA VAL A 514 -20.81 -20.59 47.48
C VAL A 514 -19.90 -20.70 46.28
N LEU A 515 -19.26 -21.86 46.08
CA LEU A 515 -18.37 -22.15 44.97
C LEU A 515 -19.04 -21.91 43.61
N THR A 516 -20.28 -22.39 43.44
CA THR A 516 -21.06 -22.21 42.22
C THR A 516 -21.34 -20.71 41.93
N ALA A 517 -21.74 -19.97 42.95
CA ALA A 517 -22.05 -18.54 42.83
C ALA A 517 -20.79 -17.70 42.57
N GLU A 518 -19.68 -18.04 43.22
CA GLU A 518 -18.38 -17.38 43.05
C GLU A 518 -17.79 -17.64 41.67
N THR A 519 -17.85 -18.86 41.16
CA THR A 519 -17.42 -19.21 39.80
C THR A 519 -18.22 -18.41 38.76
N ALA A 520 -19.54 -18.29 38.96
CA ALA A 520 -20.39 -17.50 38.08
C ALA A 520 -20.04 -16.01 38.14
N LEU A 521 -19.75 -15.49 39.34
CA LEU A 521 -19.34 -14.09 39.50
C LEU A 521 -18.00 -13.81 38.80
N LEU A 522 -16.98 -14.65 39.05
CA LEU A 522 -15.67 -14.52 38.43
C LEU A 522 -15.76 -14.58 36.90
N GLN A 523 -16.60 -15.49 36.35
CA GLN A 523 -16.79 -15.62 34.91
C GLN A 523 -17.41 -14.34 34.31
N ASN A 524 -18.47 -13.80 34.93
CA ASN A 524 -19.11 -12.57 34.42
C ASN A 524 -18.18 -11.36 34.57
N GLN A 525 -17.44 -11.23 35.68
CA GLN A 525 -16.46 -10.15 35.85
C GLN A 525 -15.34 -10.23 34.81
N SER A 526 -14.80 -11.43 34.52
CA SER A 526 -13.80 -11.65 33.49
C SER A 526 -14.35 -11.30 32.08
N THR A 527 -15.61 -11.67 31.82
CA THR A 527 -16.30 -11.33 30.56
C THR A 527 -16.45 -9.81 30.41
N ALA A 528 -16.87 -9.11 31.49
CA ALA A 528 -17.03 -7.66 31.49
C ALA A 528 -15.70 -6.93 31.16
N ILE A 529 -14.59 -7.37 31.77
CA ILE A 529 -13.24 -6.84 31.47
C ILE A 529 -12.88 -7.11 30.00
N GLY A 530 -13.13 -8.30 29.49
CA GLY A 530 -12.89 -8.65 28.10
C GLY A 530 -13.70 -7.82 27.11
N ILE A 531 -14.97 -7.53 27.42
CA ILE A 531 -15.83 -6.65 26.62
C ILE A 531 -15.24 -5.23 26.57
N GLU A 532 -14.82 -4.69 27.71
CA GLU A 532 -14.27 -3.34 27.78
C GLU A 532 -12.96 -3.23 27.00
N SER A 533 -12.03 -4.18 27.16
CA SER A 533 -10.79 -4.23 26.35
C SER A 533 -11.10 -4.27 24.83
N ARG A 534 -12.04 -5.11 24.41
CA ARG A 534 -12.49 -5.19 23.01
C ARG A 534 -13.10 -3.88 22.51
N ARG A 535 -13.79 -3.11 23.36
CA ARG A 535 -14.35 -1.79 23.01
C ARG A 535 -13.24 -0.78 22.71
N PHE A 536 -12.19 -0.73 23.52
CA PHE A 536 -11.03 0.14 23.27
C PHE A 536 -10.32 -0.27 21.97
N VAL A 537 -10.04 -1.54 21.75
CA VAL A 537 -9.41 -2.05 20.51
C VAL A 537 -10.27 -1.71 19.29
N ALA A 538 -11.58 -1.89 19.36
CA ALA A 538 -12.50 -1.54 18.27
C ALA A 538 -12.54 -0.01 18.01
N SER A 539 -12.39 0.81 19.04
CA SER A 539 -12.28 2.27 18.91
C SER A 539 -11.00 2.66 18.15
N VAL A 540 -9.87 2.05 18.48
CA VAL A 540 -8.61 2.21 17.75
C VAL A 540 -8.77 1.76 16.29
N GLY A 541 -9.39 0.59 16.08
CA GLY A 541 -9.72 0.08 14.75
C GLY A 541 -10.57 1.05 13.93
N LEU A 542 -11.53 1.72 14.57
CA LEU A 542 -12.35 2.74 13.90
C LEU A 542 -11.53 3.98 13.51
N VAL A 543 -10.65 4.48 14.38
CA VAL A 543 -9.75 5.60 14.05
C VAL A 543 -8.86 5.25 12.87
N ARG A 544 -8.25 4.06 12.87
CA ARG A 544 -7.46 3.55 11.75
C ARG A 544 -8.29 3.46 10.46
N ALA A 545 -9.49 2.89 10.52
CA ALA A 545 -10.38 2.73 9.38
C ALA A 545 -10.81 4.09 8.78
N LEU A 546 -10.87 5.15 9.61
CA LEU A 546 -11.15 6.53 9.19
C LEU A 546 -9.91 7.28 8.68
N GLY A 547 -8.72 6.68 8.72
CA GLY A 547 -7.47 7.25 8.19
C GLY A 547 -6.62 8.01 9.22
N GLY A 548 -6.90 7.93 10.54
CA GLY A 548 -6.03 8.44 11.61
C GLY A 548 -5.67 9.93 11.53
N GLY A 549 -6.48 10.75 10.85
CA GLY A 549 -6.19 12.18 10.68
C GLY A 549 -5.27 12.54 9.51
N TRP A 550 -4.89 11.57 8.66
CA TRP A 550 -4.20 11.83 7.40
C TRP A 550 -5.14 12.43 6.34
N ASP A 551 -4.56 13.16 5.38
CA ASP A 551 -5.29 13.79 4.28
C ASP A 551 -4.41 13.79 3.01
N ALA A 552 -5.02 13.59 1.84
CA ALA A 552 -4.32 13.54 0.54
C ALA A 552 -3.57 14.85 0.19
N THR A 553 -3.86 15.97 0.86
CA THR A 553 -3.11 17.22 0.71
C THR A 553 -1.67 17.14 1.25
N GLN A 554 -1.37 16.12 2.06
CA GLN A 554 -0.02 15.85 2.57
C GLN A 554 0.90 15.18 1.54
N LEU A 555 0.35 14.72 0.40
CA LEU A 555 1.16 14.16 -0.68
C LEU A 555 2.11 15.22 -1.27
N PRO A 556 3.34 14.82 -1.63
CA PRO A 556 4.30 15.71 -2.28
C PRO A 556 3.76 16.14 -3.66
N LYS A 557 3.94 17.43 -3.98
CA LYS A 557 3.49 18.04 -5.24
C LYS A 557 4.49 17.80 -6.36
#